data_ccfde80362299712343c478653bc4f6e
#
_entry.id   ccfde80362299712343c478653bc4f6e
#
_cell.length_a   1.000
_cell.length_b   1.000
_cell.length_c   1.000
_cell.angle_alpha   90.00
_cell.angle_beta   90.00
_cell.angle_gamma   90.00
#
_symmetry.space_group_name_H-M   'P 1'
#
loop_
_entity.id
_entity.type
_entity.pdbx_description
1 polymer ?
#
loop_
_entity_poly.entity_id
_entity_poly.type
_entity_poly.pdbx_seq_one_letter_code
_entity_poly.pdbx_strand_id
1 'polypeptide(L)'
;MIQNMIDKLKRRGFWIFARTCFTLYRWFPLFGMLRASIGIIRRGQTVLVIQRNDGRGLSLPGGIAGRKETEEQTLRREVLEETGLNVTGQELRMRYSSTADVPCTISVFEVEASGELKDSWEGSPRWMTAPELEPHLMKSQRPVLELLRKISAELPGTVRDEIVQDEASGETPGRVHDGSSAER
;
A
#
# COMPACT_ATOMS: atom_id res chain seq x y z
N MET A 1 -7.83 -22.96 19.20
CA MET A 1 -8.33 -21.75 19.91
C MET A 1 -7.26 -21.12 20.80
N ILE A 2 -6.57 -21.87 21.64
CA ILE A 2 -5.54 -21.38 22.58
C ILE A 2 -4.34 -20.77 21.84
N GLN A 3 -3.84 -21.40 20.76
CA GLN A 3 -2.70 -20.90 19.98
C GLN A 3 -2.97 -19.51 19.37
N ASN A 4 -4.16 -19.30 18.79
CA ASN A 4 -4.57 -18.00 18.26
C ASN A 4 -4.65 -16.90 19.34
N MET A 5 -4.98 -17.27 20.56
CA MET A 5 -5.02 -16.34 21.69
C MET A 5 -3.61 -15.97 22.16
N ILE A 6 -2.69 -16.94 22.20
CA ILE A 6 -1.28 -16.72 22.53
C ILE A 6 -0.62 -15.82 21.49
N ASP A 7 -0.89 -16.05 20.20
CA ASP A 7 -0.32 -15.23 19.13
C ASP A 7 -0.86 -13.79 19.13
N LYS A 8 -2.16 -13.61 19.46
CA LYS A 8 -2.72 -12.27 19.68
C LYS A 8 -2.10 -11.56 20.88
N LEU A 9 -1.81 -12.28 21.97
CA LEU A 9 -1.22 -11.73 23.17
C LEU A 9 0.25 -11.34 22.92
N LYS A 10 1.02 -12.19 22.24
CA LYS A 10 2.40 -11.89 21.80
C LYS A 10 2.45 -10.68 20.88
N ARG A 11 1.54 -10.58 19.90
CA ARG A 11 1.42 -9.42 19.00
C ARG A 11 1.11 -8.14 19.77
N ARG A 12 0.16 -8.16 20.71
CA ARG A 12 -0.14 -6.99 21.56
C ARG A 12 1.04 -6.58 22.41
N GLY A 13 1.73 -7.53 23.05
CA GLY A 13 2.92 -7.26 23.84
C GLY A 13 4.05 -6.65 23.00
N PHE A 14 4.30 -7.18 21.82
CA PHE A 14 5.28 -6.63 20.88
C PHE A 14 4.93 -5.19 20.47
N TRP A 15 3.67 -4.91 20.12
CA TRP A 15 3.23 -3.56 19.76
C TRP A 15 3.36 -2.55 20.90
N ILE A 16 3.04 -2.94 22.12
CA ILE A 16 3.22 -2.09 23.30
C ILE A 16 4.71 -1.80 23.48
N PHE A 17 5.55 -2.81 23.42
CA PHE A 17 7.01 -2.67 23.52
C PHE A 17 7.57 -1.79 22.41
N ALA A 18 7.25 -2.05 21.15
CA ALA A 18 7.69 -1.24 20.01
C ALA A 18 7.24 0.22 20.14
N ARG A 19 5.98 0.46 20.51
CA ARG A 19 5.44 1.81 20.76
C ARG A 19 6.20 2.53 21.87
N THR A 20 6.53 1.83 22.96
CA THR A 20 7.31 2.39 24.08
C THR A 20 8.72 2.73 23.62
N CYS A 21 9.40 1.83 22.91
CA CYS A 21 10.72 2.07 22.34
C CYS A 21 10.74 3.27 21.38
N PHE A 22 9.77 3.37 20.48
CA PHE A 22 9.65 4.52 19.57
C PHE A 22 9.34 5.83 20.30
N THR A 23 8.52 5.78 21.36
CA THR A 23 8.23 6.96 22.17
C THR A 23 9.47 7.42 22.91
N LEU A 24 10.21 6.50 23.52
CA LEU A 24 11.49 6.79 24.19
C LEU A 24 12.53 7.32 23.20
N TYR A 25 12.64 6.71 22.02
CA TYR A 25 13.55 7.18 20.97
C TYR A 25 13.21 8.59 20.49
N ARG A 26 11.95 8.96 20.41
CA ARG A 26 11.52 10.32 20.08
C ARG A 26 12.02 11.36 21.09
N TRP A 27 12.09 11.00 22.37
CA TRP A 27 12.57 11.88 23.44
C TRP A 27 14.09 11.87 23.55
N PHE A 28 14.72 10.73 23.28
CA PHE A 28 16.16 10.51 23.38
C PHE A 28 16.68 9.83 22.10
N PRO A 29 16.94 10.58 21.01
CA PRO A 29 17.45 10.01 19.76
C PRO A 29 18.93 9.62 19.91
N LEU A 30 19.20 8.51 20.62
CA LEU A 30 20.55 8.01 20.93
C LEU A 30 21.37 7.66 19.68
N PHE A 31 20.71 7.43 18.53
CA PHE A 31 21.33 7.02 17.28
C PHE A 31 21.22 8.08 16.16
N GLY A 32 20.80 9.32 16.51
CA GLY A 32 20.58 10.38 15.53
C GLY A 32 19.34 10.17 14.67
N MET A 33 19.37 10.68 13.44
CA MET A 33 18.27 10.49 12.47
C MET A 33 18.29 9.07 11.91
N LEU A 34 17.19 8.35 12.05
CA LEU A 34 17.01 7.05 11.40
C LEU A 34 16.88 7.24 9.88
N ARG A 35 17.21 6.21 9.12
CA ARG A 35 16.93 6.17 7.68
C ARG A 35 15.70 5.31 7.43
N ALA A 36 14.84 5.77 6.54
CA ALA A 36 13.64 5.05 6.13
C ALA A 36 13.48 5.13 4.61
N SER A 37 12.86 4.12 4.03
CA SER A 37 12.51 4.08 2.62
C SER A 37 11.04 3.75 2.46
N ILE A 38 10.35 4.48 1.59
CA ILE A 38 8.93 4.24 1.26
C ILE A 38 8.74 4.22 -0.24
N GLY A 39 7.79 3.42 -0.70
CA GLY A 39 7.49 3.19 -2.11
C GLY A 39 6.13 3.74 -2.53
N ILE A 40 6.09 4.46 -3.64
CA ILE A 40 4.88 4.82 -4.37
C ILE A 40 4.68 3.75 -5.45
N ILE A 41 3.76 2.82 -5.21
CA ILE A 41 3.37 1.78 -6.17
C ILE A 41 2.00 2.19 -6.70
N ARG A 42 1.85 2.32 -8.03
CA ARG A 42 0.63 2.85 -8.65
C ARG A 42 -0.09 1.84 -9.53
N ARG A 43 -1.41 1.99 -9.60
CA ARG A 43 -2.28 1.34 -10.58
C ARG A 43 -3.29 2.38 -11.07
N GLY A 44 -3.05 2.94 -12.26
CA GLY A 44 -3.84 4.08 -12.75
C GLY A 44 -3.80 5.26 -11.78
N GLN A 45 -4.96 5.71 -11.33
CA GLN A 45 -5.10 6.83 -10.38
C GLN A 45 -4.97 6.43 -8.91
N THR A 46 -4.79 5.14 -8.63
CA THR A 46 -4.67 4.64 -7.25
C THR A 46 -3.23 4.36 -6.88
N VAL A 47 -2.94 4.48 -5.60
CA VAL A 47 -1.66 4.16 -4.98
C VAL A 47 -1.86 3.05 -3.95
N LEU A 48 -0.89 2.15 -3.83
CA LEU A 48 -0.91 1.09 -2.83
C LEU A 48 -0.55 1.67 -1.47
N VAL A 49 -1.38 1.40 -0.49
CA VAL A 49 -1.20 1.81 0.90
C VAL A 49 -1.38 0.62 1.83
N ILE A 50 -0.81 0.70 3.01
CA ILE A 50 -0.99 -0.28 4.08
C ILE A 50 -1.96 0.29 5.11
N GLN A 51 -3.07 -0.39 5.33
CA GLN A 51 -3.92 -0.12 6.47
C GLN A 51 -3.30 -0.77 7.70
N ARG A 52 -2.73 0.04 8.56
CA ARG A 52 -1.94 -0.42 9.71
C ARG A 52 -2.80 -1.03 10.80
N ASN A 53 -2.32 -2.16 11.35
CA ASN A 53 -2.97 -2.85 12.47
C ASN A 53 -2.69 -2.18 13.84
N ASP A 54 -1.76 -1.20 13.89
CA ASP A 54 -1.41 -0.46 15.11
C ASP A 54 -2.27 0.78 15.37
N GLY A 55 -3.25 1.05 14.51
CA GLY A 55 -4.20 2.16 14.63
C GLY A 55 -3.64 3.53 14.25
N ARG A 56 -2.44 3.62 13.67
CA ARG A 56 -1.83 4.89 13.22
C ARG A 56 -2.32 5.38 11.85
N GLY A 57 -3.32 4.71 11.28
CA GLY A 57 -3.93 5.08 10.01
C GLY A 57 -3.31 4.34 8.83
N LEU A 58 -3.07 5.06 7.75
CA LEU A 58 -2.53 4.54 6.49
C LEU A 58 -1.07 4.94 6.32
N SER A 59 -0.28 4.07 5.70
CA SER A 59 1.09 4.35 5.27
C SER A 59 1.32 3.88 3.85
N LEU A 60 2.27 4.49 3.14
CA LEU A 60 2.87 3.88 1.96
C LEU A 60 3.72 2.68 2.39
N PRO A 61 3.86 1.63 1.56
CA PRO A 61 4.73 0.50 1.84
C PRO A 61 6.16 0.96 2.09
N GLY A 62 6.77 0.47 3.17
CA GLY A 62 8.13 0.83 3.53
C GLY A 62 8.36 0.94 5.03
N GLY A 63 9.63 1.11 5.40
CA GLY A 63 10.02 1.10 6.80
C GLY A 63 11.42 1.62 7.07
N ILE A 64 11.91 1.34 8.27
CA ILE A 64 13.20 1.81 8.77
C ILE A 64 14.31 0.89 8.26
N ALA A 65 15.40 1.50 7.79
CA ALA A 65 16.56 0.77 7.30
C ALA A 65 17.25 -0.02 8.42
N GLY A 66 17.58 -1.25 8.12
CA GLY A 66 18.49 -2.04 8.94
C GLY A 66 19.89 -1.45 8.97
N ARG A 67 20.70 -1.87 9.95
CA ARG A 67 22.02 -1.26 10.23
C ARG A 67 22.98 -1.18 9.04
N LYS A 68 22.89 -2.12 8.10
CA LYS A 68 23.77 -2.21 6.92
C LYS A 68 23.02 -2.13 5.59
N GLU A 69 21.72 -1.88 5.64
CA GLU A 69 20.90 -1.81 4.43
C GLU A 69 21.11 -0.50 3.70
N THR A 70 21.12 -0.54 2.38
CA THR A 70 20.92 0.64 1.53
C THR A 70 19.45 1.03 1.54
N GLU A 71 19.13 2.22 1.03
CA GLU A 71 17.75 2.69 0.91
C GLU A 71 16.93 1.78 -0.02
N GLU A 72 17.56 1.34 -1.11
CA GLU A 72 16.95 0.43 -2.10
C GLU A 72 16.72 -0.98 -1.52
N GLN A 73 17.66 -1.50 -0.75
CA GLN A 73 17.52 -2.79 -0.09
C GLN A 73 16.39 -2.76 0.94
N THR A 74 16.33 -1.68 1.74
CA THR A 74 15.24 -1.46 2.69
C THR A 74 13.90 -1.45 1.98
N LEU A 75 13.77 -0.66 0.90
CA LEU A 75 12.55 -0.58 0.12
C LEU A 75 12.09 -1.95 -0.38
N ARG A 76 12.99 -2.71 -1.01
CA ARG A 76 12.67 -4.04 -1.57
C ARG A 76 12.20 -5.02 -0.49
N ARG A 77 12.88 -5.05 0.65
CA ARG A 77 12.52 -5.90 1.78
C ARG A 77 11.14 -5.53 2.33
N GLU A 78 10.91 -4.25 2.63
CA GLU A 78 9.66 -3.77 3.23
C GLU A 78 8.47 -3.97 2.28
N VAL A 79 8.62 -3.65 0.99
CA VAL A 79 7.55 -3.89 0.00
C VAL A 79 7.18 -5.37 -0.04
N LEU A 80 8.17 -6.27 -0.06
CA LEU A 80 7.90 -7.70 -0.05
C LEU A 80 7.23 -8.16 1.25
N GLU A 81 7.72 -7.70 2.41
CA GLU A 81 7.20 -8.10 3.73
C GLU A 81 5.79 -7.57 3.99
N GLU A 82 5.50 -6.33 3.59
CA GLU A 82 4.21 -5.68 3.86
C GLU A 82 3.14 -5.99 2.80
N THR A 83 3.52 -6.29 1.55
CA THR A 83 2.56 -6.41 0.45
C THR A 83 2.59 -7.74 -0.29
N GLY A 84 3.66 -8.53 -0.15
CA GLY A 84 3.91 -9.72 -0.94
C GLY A 84 4.42 -9.44 -2.36
N LEU A 85 4.57 -8.18 -2.77
CA LEU A 85 5.05 -7.81 -4.10
C LEU A 85 6.56 -7.81 -4.19
N ASN A 86 7.09 -8.16 -5.38
CA ASN A 86 8.50 -8.04 -5.71
C ASN A 86 8.74 -6.74 -6.50
N VAL A 87 9.68 -5.92 -6.04
CA VAL A 87 10.09 -4.70 -6.73
C VAL A 87 10.90 -5.05 -7.98
N THR A 88 10.40 -4.69 -9.15
CA THR A 88 11.04 -4.91 -10.45
C THR A 88 11.80 -3.68 -10.95
N GLY A 89 11.33 -2.47 -10.61
CA GLY A 89 11.95 -1.20 -10.92
C GLY A 89 11.74 -0.20 -9.80
N GLN A 90 12.68 0.73 -9.61
CA GLN A 90 12.57 1.79 -8.61
C GLN A 90 13.36 3.02 -9.00
N GLU A 91 12.79 4.20 -8.77
CA GLU A 91 13.40 5.50 -9.01
C GLU A 91 13.25 6.39 -7.78
N LEU A 92 14.35 6.98 -7.31
CA LEU A 92 14.31 7.92 -6.20
C LEU A 92 13.69 9.24 -6.66
N ARG A 93 12.58 9.66 -6.03
CA ARG A 93 11.84 10.88 -6.39
C ARG A 93 12.11 12.05 -5.44
N MET A 94 12.26 11.76 -4.15
CA MET A 94 12.57 12.80 -3.17
C MET A 94 13.20 12.24 -1.90
N ARG A 95 13.87 13.11 -1.14
CA ARG A 95 14.30 12.86 0.25
C ARG A 95 13.88 14.02 1.12
N TYR A 96 13.46 13.72 2.34
CA TYR A 96 13.14 14.73 3.34
C TYR A 96 13.36 14.18 4.76
N SER A 97 13.46 15.08 5.73
CA SER A 97 13.53 14.72 7.14
C SER A 97 12.21 15.01 7.84
N SER A 98 11.83 14.12 8.75
CA SER A 98 10.61 14.26 9.54
C SER A 98 10.89 13.90 11.01
N THR A 99 10.25 14.63 11.92
CA THR A 99 10.23 14.33 13.36
C THR A 99 8.81 14.04 13.86
N ALA A 100 7.83 13.97 12.94
CA ALA A 100 6.42 13.89 13.30
C ALA A 100 6.05 12.58 14.03
N ASP A 101 6.59 11.45 13.59
CA ASP A 101 6.36 10.14 14.22
C ASP A 101 7.63 9.67 14.93
N VAL A 102 8.75 9.55 14.19
CA VAL A 102 10.07 9.21 14.67
C VAL A 102 11.09 10.07 13.91
N PRO A 103 12.13 10.62 14.55
CA PRO A 103 13.17 11.37 13.83
C PRO A 103 13.83 10.51 12.76
N CYS A 104 13.55 10.80 11.48
CA CYS A 104 14.07 10.02 10.37
C CYS A 104 14.27 10.86 9.10
N THR A 105 15.21 10.43 8.27
CA THR A 105 15.34 10.84 6.88
C THR A 105 14.64 9.79 6.02
N ILE A 106 13.69 10.23 5.21
CA ILE A 106 12.82 9.36 4.42
C ILE A 106 13.19 9.53 2.94
N SER A 107 13.54 8.41 2.29
CA SER A 107 13.73 8.32 0.85
C SER A 107 12.47 7.76 0.20
N VAL A 108 11.91 8.50 -0.75
CA VAL A 108 10.68 8.16 -1.45
C VAL A 108 11.01 7.70 -2.85
N PHE A 109 10.60 6.51 -3.18
CA PHE A 109 10.81 5.92 -4.50
C PHE A 109 9.47 5.77 -5.24
N GLU A 110 9.48 6.03 -6.53
CA GLU A 110 8.47 5.49 -7.42
C GLU A 110 8.86 4.07 -7.79
N VAL A 111 7.90 3.13 -7.72
CA VAL A 111 8.19 1.70 -7.71
C VAL A 111 7.32 0.97 -8.71
N GLU A 112 7.96 0.17 -9.55
CA GLU A 112 7.33 -0.90 -10.32
C GLU A 112 7.44 -2.20 -9.52
N ALA A 113 6.32 -2.92 -9.41
CA ALA A 113 6.28 -4.15 -8.66
C ALA A 113 5.35 -5.17 -9.31
N SER A 114 5.63 -6.46 -9.10
CA SER A 114 4.85 -7.58 -9.61
C SER A 114 4.60 -8.61 -8.53
N GLY A 115 3.56 -9.42 -8.69
CA GLY A 115 3.18 -10.47 -7.75
C GLY A 115 1.75 -10.31 -7.26
N GLU A 116 1.38 -11.08 -6.26
CA GLU A 116 0.06 -11.08 -5.62
C GLU A 116 0.12 -10.35 -4.29
N LEU A 117 -0.88 -9.50 -4.03
CA LEU A 117 -1.02 -8.82 -2.75
C LEU A 117 -1.34 -9.82 -1.64
N LYS A 118 -0.65 -9.66 -0.52
CA LYS A 118 -0.86 -10.47 0.69
C LYS A 118 -0.94 -9.57 1.91
N ASP A 119 -1.81 -9.93 2.83
CA ASP A 119 -1.84 -9.32 4.15
C ASP A 119 -0.56 -9.65 4.92
N SER A 120 -0.09 -8.69 5.67
CA SER A 120 1.03 -8.86 6.58
C SER A 120 0.58 -8.76 8.04
N TRP A 121 1.47 -9.07 8.97
CA TRP A 121 1.20 -8.87 10.40
C TRP A 121 1.11 -7.38 10.76
N GLU A 122 1.72 -6.48 9.96
CA GLU A 122 1.71 -5.02 10.15
C GLU A 122 0.43 -4.38 9.66
N GLY A 123 -0.19 -4.95 8.62
CA GLY A 123 -1.41 -4.39 8.04
C GLY A 123 -1.85 -5.09 6.77
N SER A 124 -2.88 -4.53 6.17
CA SER A 124 -3.47 -5.01 4.91
C SER A 124 -3.24 -4.01 3.79
N PRO A 125 -2.68 -4.44 2.65
CA PRO A 125 -2.49 -3.58 1.49
C PRO A 125 -3.84 -3.23 0.83
N ARG A 126 -4.00 -1.96 0.43
CA ARG A 126 -5.20 -1.45 -0.24
C ARG A 126 -4.84 -0.45 -1.32
N TRP A 127 -5.61 -0.44 -2.41
CA TRP A 127 -5.53 0.58 -3.44
C TRP A 127 -6.44 1.76 -3.09
N MET A 128 -5.90 2.98 -3.08
CA MET A 128 -6.65 4.19 -2.76
C MET A 128 -6.20 5.34 -3.66
N THR A 129 -7.12 6.26 -3.93
CA THR A 129 -6.78 7.52 -4.60
C THR A 129 -6.10 8.50 -3.62
N ALA A 130 -5.36 9.48 -4.13
CA ALA A 130 -4.69 10.46 -3.29
C ALA A 130 -5.68 11.26 -2.39
N PRO A 131 -6.87 11.67 -2.86
CA PRO A 131 -7.86 12.33 -2.00
C PRO A 131 -8.38 11.44 -0.85
N GLU A 132 -8.60 10.14 -1.10
CA GLU A 132 -9.03 9.21 -0.05
C GLU A 132 -7.93 8.96 0.99
N LEU A 133 -6.67 8.94 0.53
CA LEU A 133 -5.51 8.71 1.39
C LEU A 133 -5.20 9.88 2.32
N GLU A 134 -5.35 11.11 1.83
CA GLU A 134 -4.88 12.35 2.47
C GLU A 134 -5.29 12.50 3.94
N PRO A 135 -6.58 12.30 4.35
CA PRO A 135 -6.99 12.49 5.75
C PRO A 135 -6.40 11.45 6.70
N HIS A 136 -6.01 10.29 6.19
CA HIS A 136 -5.63 9.12 6.98
C HIS A 136 -4.14 8.79 6.93
N LEU A 137 -3.37 9.47 6.07
CA LEU A 137 -1.94 9.22 5.90
C LEU A 137 -1.15 9.63 7.16
N MET A 138 -0.21 8.79 7.56
CA MET A 138 0.72 9.05 8.66
C MET A 138 1.37 10.43 8.53
N LYS A 139 1.52 11.14 9.66
CA LYS A 139 2.02 12.52 9.68
C LYS A 139 3.41 12.67 9.06
N SER A 140 4.30 11.71 9.29
CA SER A 140 5.65 11.70 8.73
C SER A 140 5.67 11.57 7.20
N GLN A 141 4.62 11.01 6.60
CA GLN A 141 4.54 10.76 5.15
C GLN A 141 3.71 11.84 4.40
N ARG A 142 3.11 12.80 5.09
CA ARG A 142 2.31 13.86 4.46
C ARG A 142 3.03 14.67 3.36
N PRO A 143 4.35 14.95 3.43
CA PRO A 143 5.05 15.62 2.34
C PRO A 143 4.95 14.91 0.99
N VAL A 144 4.68 13.60 0.98
CA VAL A 144 4.52 12.81 -0.26
C VAL A 144 3.22 13.14 -1.00
N LEU A 145 2.21 13.68 -0.33
CA LEU A 145 0.92 14.03 -0.97
C LEU A 145 1.07 15.00 -2.13
N GLU A 146 1.96 15.97 -2.02
CA GLU A 146 2.24 16.91 -3.10
C GLU A 146 2.86 16.21 -4.32
N LEU A 147 3.78 15.28 -4.09
CA LEU A 147 4.35 14.46 -5.14
C LEU A 147 3.28 13.57 -5.79
N LEU A 148 2.41 12.93 -5.00
CA LEU A 148 1.31 12.12 -5.52
C LEU A 148 0.34 12.93 -6.39
N ARG A 149 0.02 14.16 -6.00
CA ARG A 149 -0.84 15.05 -6.80
C ARG A 149 -0.19 15.42 -8.14
N LYS A 150 1.11 15.74 -8.14
CA LYS A 150 1.87 16.03 -9.38
C LYS A 150 1.88 14.84 -10.32
N ILE A 151 2.23 13.65 -9.81
CA ILE A 151 2.26 12.41 -10.59
C ILE A 151 0.87 12.07 -11.15
N SER A 152 -0.20 12.28 -10.36
CA SER A 152 -1.57 12.04 -10.81
C SER A 152 -2.02 13.03 -11.91
N ALA A 153 -1.51 14.26 -11.90
CA ALA A 153 -1.82 15.27 -12.91
C ALA A 153 -1.06 15.03 -14.24
N GLU A 154 0.08 14.36 -14.20
CA GLU A 154 0.89 14.02 -15.39
C GLU A 154 0.30 12.85 -16.19
N LEU A 155 -0.64 12.08 -15.63
CA LEU A 155 -1.34 11.01 -16.36
C LEU A 155 -2.45 11.64 -17.22
N PRO A 156 -2.39 11.57 -18.57
CA PRO A 156 -3.50 11.97 -19.41
C PRO A 156 -4.72 11.12 -19.02
N GLY A 157 -5.87 11.78 -18.88
CA GLY A 157 -7.13 11.15 -18.52
C GLY A 157 -7.52 10.06 -19.53
N THR A 158 -7.12 8.86 -19.30
CA THR A 158 -7.50 7.68 -20.07
C THR A 158 -8.18 6.68 -19.16
N VAL A 159 -9.38 6.31 -19.61
CA VAL A 159 -10.29 5.26 -19.12
C VAL A 159 -11.24 5.71 -18.03
N ARG A 160 -12.22 6.52 -18.44
CA ARG A 160 -13.49 6.68 -17.68
C ARG A 160 -14.64 5.83 -18.22
N ASP A 161 -14.54 5.16 -19.39
CA ASP A 161 -15.72 4.62 -20.09
C ASP A 161 -15.57 3.21 -20.70
N GLU A 162 -14.79 2.27 -20.15
CA GLU A 162 -14.74 0.92 -20.74
C GLU A 162 -15.23 -0.25 -19.86
N ILE A 163 -15.88 -0.02 -18.73
CA ILE A 163 -16.38 -1.12 -17.86
C ILE A 163 -17.94 -1.16 -17.77
N VAL A 164 -18.68 -0.53 -18.64
CA VAL A 164 -20.17 -0.55 -18.58
C VAL A 164 -20.84 -1.14 -19.84
N GLN A 165 -20.15 -1.76 -20.77
CA GLN A 165 -20.82 -2.28 -21.98
C GLN A 165 -20.79 -3.80 -22.22
N ASP A 166 -20.31 -4.61 -21.28
CA ASP A 166 -20.25 -6.07 -21.52
C ASP A 166 -21.30 -6.91 -20.78
N GLU A 167 -22.30 -6.29 -20.13
CA GLU A 167 -23.40 -7.03 -19.48
C GLU A 167 -24.79 -6.85 -20.12
N ALA A 168 -24.89 -6.27 -21.32
CA ALA A 168 -26.19 -6.01 -21.97
C ALA A 168 -26.47 -6.77 -23.28
N SER A 169 -25.72 -7.83 -23.58
CA SER A 169 -26.03 -8.69 -24.74
C SER A 169 -26.22 -10.17 -24.39
N GLY A 170 -27.06 -10.40 -23.40
CA GLY A 170 -27.62 -11.72 -23.14
C GLY A 170 -28.82 -11.98 -24.07
N GLU A 171 -28.56 -12.31 -25.30
CA GLU A 171 -29.63 -12.81 -26.23
C GLU A 171 -30.09 -14.19 -25.77
N THR A 172 -31.36 -14.25 -25.41
CA THR A 172 -32.14 -15.48 -25.16
C THR A 172 -32.32 -16.26 -26.47
N PRO A 173 -31.93 -17.54 -26.53
CA PRO A 173 -32.26 -18.33 -27.75
C PRO A 173 -33.76 -18.61 -27.82
N GLY A 174 -34.34 -18.16 -28.91
CA GLY A 174 -35.73 -18.34 -29.23
C GLY A 174 -36.15 -19.82 -29.31
N ARG A 175 -37.29 -20.05 -28.74
CA ARG A 175 -38.09 -21.26 -28.72
C ARG A 175 -38.50 -21.63 -30.15
N VAL A 176 -38.02 -22.74 -30.69
CA VAL A 176 -38.51 -23.33 -31.92
C VAL A 176 -39.86 -23.99 -31.65
N HIS A 177 -40.91 -23.46 -32.23
CA HIS A 177 -42.23 -24.07 -32.32
C HIS A 177 -42.20 -25.20 -33.34
N ASP A 178 -42.47 -26.38 -32.88
CA ASP A 178 -42.85 -27.54 -33.66
C ASP A 178 -44.28 -27.34 -34.15
N GLY A 179 -44.47 -27.38 -35.44
CA GLY A 179 -45.74 -27.26 -36.15
C GLY A 179 -45.95 -28.44 -37.08
N SER A 180 -46.62 -29.43 -36.53
CA SER A 180 -47.25 -30.55 -37.23
C SER A 180 -48.18 -30.08 -38.35
N SER A 181 -48.23 -30.79 -39.46
CA SER A 181 -49.40 -31.18 -40.25
C SER A 181 -48.90 -31.99 -41.45
N ALA A 182 -49.12 -33.22 -41.50
CA ALA A 182 -50.22 -34.05 -42.01
C ALA A 182 -50.43 -33.90 -43.54
N GLU A 183 -50.56 -35.10 -44.10
CA GLU A 183 -51.24 -35.52 -45.31
C GLU A 183 -50.37 -35.87 -46.57
N ARG A 184 -50.38 -37.09 -46.79
CA ARG A 184 -50.77 -38.14 -47.75
C ARG A 184 -49.66 -38.98 -48.27
#